data_034710b70374378d28d89bb12b9f5619
#
_entry.id   034710b70374378d28d89bb12b9f5619
#
_cell.length_a   1.000
_cell.length_b   1.000
_cell.length_c   1.000
_cell.angle_alpha   90.00
_cell.angle_beta   90.00
_cell.angle_gamma   90.00
#
_symmetry.space_group_name_H-M   'P 1'
#
loop_
_entity.id
_entity.type
_entity.pdbx_description
1 polymer ?
#
loop_
_entity_poly.entity_id
_entity_poly.type
_entity_poly.pdbx_seq_one_letter_code
_entity_poly.pdbx_strand_id
1 'polypeptide(L)'
;KVPLGLYSLSGRDSTKRINRFLRQMGEAPVIYDRERTMQALGNMQLVMHNMGYLNAEVFLMETAKKNRMKINYHIIPHEQYKIRNLTLSIQDKALEHTLDSLGYRPAISPETGVGSKPYSANELDAERSRIYDLLIENGYYKFNKEYVHFRVDATLGHQLAGVGMIVKQ
;
A
#
# COMPACT_ATOMS: atom_id res chain seq x y z
N LYS A 1 23.19 -18.38 4.69
CA LYS A 1 24.50 -18.05 4.05
C LYS A 1 25.25 -19.30 3.59
N VAL A 2 24.94 -20.45 4.11
CA VAL A 2 25.48 -21.76 3.72
C VAL A 2 25.03 -22.20 2.32
N PRO A 3 23.74 -22.03 1.93
CA PRO A 3 23.23 -22.51 0.64
C PRO A 3 23.94 -21.92 -0.59
N LEU A 4 24.20 -20.60 -0.58
CA LEU A 4 24.92 -19.94 -1.69
C LEU A 4 26.38 -20.41 -1.78
N GLY A 5 27.03 -20.68 -0.65
CA GLY A 5 28.38 -21.24 -0.60
C GLY A 5 28.44 -22.62 -1.25
N LEU A 6 27.47 -23.48 -0.96
CA LEU A 6 27.37 -24.81 -1.58
C LEU A 6 27.14 -24.73 -3.09
N TYR A 7 26.28 -23.82 -3.54
CA TYR A 7 26.08 -23.60 -4.97
C TYR A 7 27.36 -23.12 -5.68
N SER A 8 28.11 -22.22 -5.07
CA SER A 8 29.36 -21.68 -5.65
C SER A 8 30.49 -22.72 -5.73
N LEU A 9 30.46 -23.76 -4.91
CA LEU A 9 31.41 -24.88 -4.95
C LEU A 9 31.10 -25.86 -6.11
N SER A 10 29.88 -25.82 -6.68
CA SER A 10 29.58 -26.60 -7.86
C SER A 10 30.35 -26.05 -9.04
N GLY A 11 31.20 -26.90 -9.67
CA GLY A 11 31.97 -26.53 -10.85
C GLY A 11 31.08 -26.16 -12.05
N ARG A 12 31.69 -25.67 -13.16
CA ARG A 12 31.00 -25.29 -14.39
C ARG A 12 30.29 -26.48 -15.07
N ASP A 13 30.79 -27.69 -14.89
CA ASP A 13 30.25 -28.90 -15.47
C ASP A 13 29.08 -29.45 -14.68
N SER A 14 27.84 -29.27 -15.20
CA SER A 14 26.60 -29.71 -14.56
C SER A 14 26.33 -31.22 -14.70
N THR A 15 27.09 -31.92 -15.50
CA THR A 15 26.90 -33.36 -15.75
C THR A 15 27.45 -34.23 -14.62
N LYS A 16 28.44 -33.75 -13.90
CA LYS A 16 29.02 -34.46 -12.74
C LYS A 16 28.04 -34.60 -11.59
N ARG A 17 27.88 -35.82 -11.07
CA ARG A 17 26.91 -36.10 -9.95
C ARG A 17 27.12 -35.21 -8.75
N ILE A 18 28.35 -34.94 -8.35
CA ILE A 18 28.72 -34.09 -7.20
C ILE A 18 28.27 -32.64 -7.45
N ASN A 19 28.51 -32.11 -8.65
CA ASN A 19 28.12 -30.72 -8.97
C ASN A 19 26.60 -30.57 -9.00
N ARG A 20 25.87 -31.58 -9.49
CA ARG A 20 24.42 -31.62 -9.47
C ARG A 20 23.88 -31.64 -8.04
N PHE A 21 24.47 -32.47 -7.16
CA PHE A 21 24.10 -32.56 -5.77
C PHE A 21 24.33 -31.21 -5.03
N LEU A 22 25.49 -30.57 -5.23
CA LEU A 22 25.80 -29.28 -4.64
C LEU A 22 24.86 -28.17 -5.12
N ARG A 23 24.42 -28.20 -6.37
CA ARG A 23 23.42 -27.25 -6.90
C ARG A 23 22.02 -27.49 -6.36
N GLN A 24 21.64 -28.74 -6.10
CA GLN A 24 20.34 -29.04 -5.46
C GLN A 24 20.29 -28.64 -4.00
N MET A 25 21.41 -28.74 -3.28
CA MET A 25 21.53 -28.34 -1.88
C MET A 25 21.79 -26.83 -1.70
N GLY A 26 22.31 -26.17 -2.72
CA GLY A 26 22.62 -24.74 -2.72
C GLY A 26 21.56 -23.89 -3.39
N GLU A 27 21.40 -22.67 -2.95
CA GLU A 27 20.57 -21.67 -3.64
C GLU A 27 21.32 -21.08 -4.82
N ALA A 28 20.62 -20.94 -5.95
CA ALA A 28 21.17 -20.25 -7.11
C ALA A 28 21.47 -18.78 -6.77
N PRO A 29 22.57 -18.20 -7.28
CA PRO A 29 22.85 -16.79 -7.04
C PRO A 29 21.75 -15.93 -7.67
N VAL A 30 21.18 -15.06 -6.88
CA VAL A 30 20.25 -14.03 -7.39
C VAL A 30 21.10 -12.98 -8.11
N ILE A 31 20.88 -12.84 -9.41
CA ILE A 31 21.54 -11.82 -10.22
C ILE A 31 20.91 -10.46 -9.87
N TYR A 32 21.79 -9.48 -9.63
CA TYR A 32 21.33 -8.10 -9.42
C TYR A 32 20.59 -7.59 -10.67
N ASP A 33 19.38 -7.11 -10.44
CA ASP A 33 18.54 -6.50 -11.45
C ASP A 33 18.16 -5.09 -10.97
N ARG A 34 18.70 -4.10 -11.67
CA ARG A 34 18.49 -2.70 -11.32
C ARG A 34 17.02 -2.27 -11.49
N GLU A 35 16.35 -2.78 -12.51
CA GLU A 35 14.95 -2.45 -12.78
C GLU A 35 14.05 -2.93 -11.65
N ARG A 36 14.20 -4.18 -11.24
CA ARG A 36 13.47 -4.73 -10.07
C ARG A 36 13.78 -3.99 -8.77
N THR A 37 15.02 -3.56 -8.60
CA THR A 37 15.44 -2.78 -7.43
C THR A 37 14.74 -1.42 -7.40
N MET A 38 14.64 -0.75 -8.54
CA MET A 38 13.94 0.53 -8.66
C MET A 38 12.42 0.37 -8.50
N GLN A 39 11.83 -0.70 -9.04
CA GLN A 39 10.43 -1.03 -8.82
C GLN A 39 10.15 -1.27 -7.33
N ALA A 40 11.02 -2.00 -6.62
CA ALA A 40 10.89 -2.22 -5.18
C ALA A 40 10.94 -0.92 -4.39
N LEU A 41 11.84 0.02 -4.77
CA LEU A 41 11.91 1.36 -4.16
C LEU A 41 10.60 2.13 -4.37
N GLY A 42 10.07 2.16 -5.60
CA GLY A 42 8.78 2.80 -5.90
C GLY A 42 7.61 2.17 -5.12
N ASN A 43 7.60 0.85 -4.99
CA ASN A 43 6.58 0.16 -4.20
C ASN A 43 6.67 0.51 -2.71
N MET A 44 7.89 0.62 -2.14
CA MET A 44 8.08 1.05 -0.75
C MET A 44 7.56 2.47 -0.54
N GLN A 45 7.86 3.40 -1.46
CA GLN A 45 7.33 4.77 -1.43
C GLN A 45 5.80 4.78 -1.42
N LEU A 46 5.18 4.00 -2.32
CA LEU A 46 3.73 3.87 -2.40
C LEU A 46 3.12 3.30 -1.11
N VAL A 47 3.74 2.27 -0.52
CA VAL A 47 3.29 1.70 0.75
C VAL A 47 3.33 2.74 1.87
N MET A 48 4.41 3.53 1.96
CA MET A 48 4.51 4.60 2.95
C MET A 48 3.40 5.65 2.77
N HIS A 49 3.13 6.08 1.53
CA HIS A 49 2.03 7.00 1.23
C HIS A 49 0.67 6.42 1.63
N ASN A 50 0.42 5.14 1.30
CA ASN A 50 -0.83 4.46 1.66
C ASN A 50 -1.03 4.32 3.18
N MET A 51 0.06 4.28 3.94
CA MET A 51 0.04 4.29 5.41
C MET A 51 -0.08 5.69 6.02
N GLY A 52 -0.18 6.73 5.19
CA GLY A 52 -0.34 8.12 5.65
C GLY A 52 0.96 8.91 5.81
N TYR A 53 2.09 8.35 5.47
CA TYR A 53 3.38 9.05 5.48
C TYR A 53 3.61 9.72 4.12
N LEU A 54 2.84 10.77 3.82
CA LEU A 54 2.83 11.41 2.50
C LEU A 54 4.15 12.09 2.14
N ASN A 55 4.93 12.48 3.13
CA ASN A 55 6.25 13.08 2.96
C ASN A 55 7.39 12.07 3.11
N ALA A 56 7.09 10.77 3.18
CA ALA A 56 8.12 9.76 3.32
C ALA A 56 9.11 9.77 2.16
N GLU A 57 10.38 9.62 2.47
CA GLU A 57 11.45 9.53 1.50
C GLU A 57 12.08 8.14 1.57
N VAL A 58 12.29 7.53 0.41
CA VAL A 58 12.93 6.20 0.30
C VAL A 58 14.18 6.31 -0.57
N PHE A 59 15.31 5.94 -0.02
CA PHE A 59 16.60 6.00 -0.71
C PHE A 59 17.19 4.62 -0.91
N LEU A 60 17.88 4.46 -2.02
CA LEU A 60 18.61 3.27 -2.36
C LEU A 60 20.12 3.51 -2.15
N MET A 61 20.77 2.63 -1.38
CA MET A 61 22.23 2.60 -1.26
C MET A 61 22.77 1.26 -1.76
N GLU A 62 23.55 1.32 -2.82
CA GLU A 62 24.19 0.17 -3.45
C GLU A 62 25.67 0.11 -3.08
N THR A 63 26.14 -1.04 -2.63
CA THR A 63 27.55 -1.27 -2.35
C THR A 63 28.02 -2.52 -3.06
N ALA A 64 28.90 -2.35 -4.04
CA ALA A 64 29.52 -3.46 -4.75
C ALA A 64 30.79 -3.89 -4.01
N LYS A 65 30.92 -5.20 -3.77
CA LYS A 65 32.13 -5.80 -3.21
C LYS A 65 32.46 -7.09 -3.93
N LYS A 66 33.54 -7.06 -4.73
CA LYS A 66 33.91 -8.18 -5.63
C LYS A 66 32.70 -8.55 -6.53
N ASN A 67 32.25 -9.79 -6.47
CA ASN A 67 31.15 -10.33 -7.28
C ASN A 67 29.79 -10.28 -6.52
N ARG A 68 29.63 -9.41 -5.53
CA ARG A 68 28.39 -9.28 -4.74
C ARG A 68 27.95 -7.84 -4.72
N MET A 69 26.64 -7.64 -4.86
CA MET A 69 25.97 -6.36 -4.64
C MET A 69 25.22 -6.43 -3.32
N LYS A 70 25.42 -5.42 -2.46
CA LYS A 70 24.61 -5.22 -1.27
C LYS A 70 23.69 -4.03 -1.53
N ILE A 71 22.39 -4.25 -1.35
CA ILE A 71 21.35 -3.24 -1.51
C ILE A 71 20.80 -2.94 -0.13
N ASN A 72 20.77 -1.66 0.25
CA ASN A 72 20.11 -1.17 1.44
C ASN A 72 19.06 -0.13 1.03
N TYR A 73 17.85 -0.31 1.50
CA TYR A 73 16.80 0.71 1.40
C TYR A 73 16.77 1.48 2.72
N HIS A 74 16.81 2.80 2.62
CA HIS A 74 16.68 3.70 3.75
C HIS A 74 15.36 4.42 3.64
N ILE A 75 14.54 4.35 4.69
CA ILE A 75 13.23 4.98 4.73
C ILE A 75 13.26 6.06 5.82
N ILE A 76 12.90 7.28 5.43
CA ILE A 76 12.64 8.39 6.34
C ILE A 76 11.13 8.65 6.29
N PRO A 77 10.36 8.20 7.29
CA PRO A 77 8.90 8.26 7.24
C PRO A 77 8.35 9.68 7.43
N HIS A 78 9.05 10.55 8.15
CA HIS A 78 8.53 11.81 8.64
C HIS A 78 7.26 11.63 9.50
N GLU A 79 6.43 12.65 9.65
CA GLU A 79 5.21 12.56 10.44
C GLU A 79 4.05 11.97 9.63
N GLN A 80 3.23 11.16 10.29
CA GLN A 80 2.04 10.58 9.70
C GLN A 80 0.91 11.61 9.64
N TYR A 81 0.27 11.73 8.49
CA TYR A 81 -0.92 12.55 8.32
C TYR A 81 -2.12 11.97 9.07
N LYS A 82 -2.96 12.85 9.59
CA LYS A 82 -4.19 12.51 10.32
C LYS A 82 -5.40 13.14 9.65
N ILE A 83 -6.53 12.49 9.76
CA ILE A 83 -7.78 13.00 9.18
C ILE A 83 -8.27 14.18 10.03
N ARG A 84 -8.40 15.35 9.40
CA ARG A 84 -8.95 16.53 10.02
C ARG A 84 -10.47 16.48 10.08
N ASN A 85 -11.07 16.21 8.94
CA ASN A 85 -12.51 16.14 8.75
C ASN A 85 -12.86 15.19 7.61
N LEU A 86 -14.04 14.62 7.67
CA LEU A 86 -14.64 13.86 6.59
C LEU A 86 -15.90 14.59 6.12
N THR A 87 -16.00 14.81 4.81
CA THR A 87 -17.22 15.28 4.15
C THR A 87 -17.79 14.17 3.29
N LEU A 88 -19.08 13.86 3.46
CA LEU A 88 -19.81 12.92 2.62
C LEU A 88 -20.67 13.69 1.63
N SER A 89 -20.54 13.39 0.35
CA SER A 89 -21.34 13.97 -0.73
C SER A 89 -21.90 12.87 -1.60
N ILE A 90 -23.23 12.73 -1.61
CA ILE A 90 -23.93 11.73 -2.41
C ILE A 90 -24.71 12.47 -3.47
N GLN A 91 -24.49 12.14 -4.76
CA GLN A 91 -25.13 12.84 -5.86
C GLN A 91 -26.57 12.37 -6.10
N ASP A 92 -26.85 11.09 -5.84
CA ASP A 92 -28.19 10.52 -5.97
C ASP A 92 -28.97 10.67 -4.66
N LYS A 93 -30.08 11.43 -4.70
CA LYS A 93 -30.94 11.68 -3.54
C LYS A 93 -31.64 10.43 -3.01
N ALA A 94 -31.96 9.46 -3.86
CA ALA A 94 -32.58 8.20 -3.41
C ALA A 94 -31.58 7.39 -2.61
N LEU A 95 -30.33 7.36 -3.07
CA LEU A 95 -29.24 6.70 -2.39
C LEU A 95 -28.90 7.39 -1.06
N GLU A 96 -28.87 8.72 -1.06
CA GLU A 96 -28.67 9.54 0.15
C GLU A 96 -29.72 9.22 1.22
N HIS A 97 -31.00 9.25 0.82
CA HIS A 97 -32.12 8.91 1.73
C HIS A 97 -32.03 7.48 2.27
N THR A 98 -31.63 6.52 1.42
CA THR A 98 -31.46 5.13 1.86
C THR A 98 -30.33 5.01 2.88
N LEU A 99 -29.18 5.58 2.62
CA LEU A 99 -28.04 5.56 3.57
C LEU A 99 -28.36 6.23 4.89
N ASP A 100 -29.10 7.35 4.85
CA ASP A 100 -29.58 8.03 6.06
C ASP A 100 -30.57 7.17 6.85
N SER A 101 -31.51 6.51 6.17
CA SER A 101 -32.49 5.62 6.81
C SER A 101 -31.83 4.40 7.45
N LEU A 102 -30.74 3.89 6.86
CA LEU A 102 -29.93 2.82 7.41
C LEU A 102 -28.98 3.29 8.53
N GLY A 103 -28.95 4.58 8.84
CA GLY A 103 -28.05 5.15 9.83
C GLY A 103 -26.57 5.05 9.46
N TYR A 104 -26.25 5.03 8.16
CA TYR A 104 -24.87 4.89 7.73
C TYR A 104 -24.01 6.05 8.25
N ARG A 105 -22.89 5.69 8.88
CA ARG A 105 -21.85 6.62 9.31
C ARG A 105 -20.49 6.07 8.86
N PRO A 106 -19.68 6.86 8.13
CA PRO A 106 -18.35 6.43 7.73
C PRO A 106 -17.47 6.11 8.92
N ALA A 107 -16.90 4.90 8.96
CA ALA A 107 -16.01 4.47 10.04
C ALA A 107 -14.67 5.21 10.05
N ILE A 108 -14.32 5.85 8.94
CA ILE A 108 -13.12 6.69 8.80
C ILE A 108 -13.31 8.10 9.38
N SER A 109 -14.52 8.45 9.85
CA SER A 109 -14.79 9.75 10.48
C SER A 109 -14.00 9.89 11.78
N PRO A 110 -13.38 11.05 12.06
CA PRO A 110 -12.73 11.29 13.34
C PRO A 110 -13.79 11.48 14.43
N GLU A 111 -13.89 10.51 15.35
CA GLU A 111 -14.93 10.50 16.40
C GLU A 111 -14.65 11.48 17.56
N THR A 112 -13.38 11.69 17.89
CA THR A 112 -12.96 12.40 19.11
C THR A 112 -12.30 13.76 18.86
N GLY A 113 -12.44 14.29 17.64
CA GLY A 113 -11.90 15.60 17.29
C GLY A 113 -10.90 15.59 16.14
N VAL A 114 -10.47 16.77 15.76
CA VAL A 114 -9.56 16.99 14.63
C VAL A 114 -8.25 16.26 14.86
N GLY A 115 -7.86 15.44 13.87
CA GLY A 115 -6.57 14.73 13.90
C GLY A 115 -6.51 13.54 14.86
N SER A 116 -7.66 13.01 15.33
CA SER A 116 -7.69 11.83 16.20
C SER A 116 -7.40 10.54 15.44
N LYS A 117 -7.74 10.46 14.15
CA LYS A 117 -7.58 9.26 13.33
C LYS A 117 -6.45 9.40 12.30
N PRO A 118 -5.50 8.47 12.23
CA PRO A 118 -4.47 8.46 11.19
C PRO A 118 -5.09 8.31 9.79
N TYR A 119 -4.51 8.96 8.80
CA TYR A 119 -4.87 8.72 7.41
C TYR A 119 -4.32 7.36 6.96
N SER A 120 -5.15 6.57 6.29
CA SER A 120 -4.76 5.30 5.66
C SER A 120 -5.58 5.05 4.40
N ALA A 121 -4.92 4.85 3.27
CA ALA A 121 -5.59 4.50 2.01
C ALA A 121 -6.30 3.15 2.10
N ASN A 122 -5.76 2.21 2.87
CA ASN A 122 -6.39 0.91 3.10
C ASN A 122 -7.71 1.04 3.87
N GLU A 123 -7.81 1.97 4.83
CA GLU A 123 -9.06 2.23 5.53
C GLU A 123 -10.10 2.90 4.62
N LEU A 124 -9.68 3.77 3.69
CA LEU A 124 -10.57 4.33 2.67
C LEU A 124 -11.12 3.22 1.76
N ASP A 125 -10.30 2.26 1.37
CA ASP A 125 -10.74 1.15 0.53
C ASP A 125 -11.64 0.15 1.28
N ALA A 126 -11.38 -0.07 2.56
CA ALA A 126 -12.27 -0.83 3.43
C ALA A 126 -13.64 -0.14 3.57
N GLU A 127 -13.67 1.19 3.70
CA GLU A 127 -14.91 1.96 3.74
C GLU A 127 -15.69 1.90 2.42
N ARG A 128 -14.98 1.93 1.27
CA ARG A 128 -15.58 1.71 -0.05
C ARG A 128 -16.26 0.33 -0.13
N SER A 129 -15.62 -0.69 0.42
CA SER A 129 -16.19 -2.05 0.46
C SER A 129 -17.40 -2.10 1.40
N ARG A 130 -17.34 -1.46 2.54
CA ARG A 130 -18.42 -1.43 3.53
C ARG A 130 -19.70 -0.78 2.98
N ILE A 131 -19.60 0.37 2.31
CA ILE A 131 -20.77 1.01 1.71
C ILE A 131 -21.33 0.19 0.54
N TYR A 132 -20.45 -0.44 -0.25
CA TYR A 132 -20.86 -1.34 -1.32
C TYR A 132 -21.68 -2.52 -0.77
N ASP A 133 -21.16 -3.22 0.23
CA ASP A 133 -21.81 -4.40 0.82
C ASP A 133 -23.17 -4.00 1.42
N LEU A 134 -23.21 -2.87 2.15
CA LEU A 134 -24.46 -2.34 2.73
C LEU A 134 -25.52 -2.06 1.65
N LEU A 135 -25.13 -1.46 0.53
CA LEU A 135 -26.06 -1.13 -0.55
C LEU A 135 -26.54 -2.38 -1.31
N ILE A 136 -25.66 -3.34 -1.57
CA ILE A 136 -26.04 -4.61 -2.21
C ILE A 136 -27.05 -5.36 -1.35
N GLU A 137 -26.84 -5.44 -0.03
CA GLU A 137 -27.76 -6.07 0.93
C GLU A 137 -29.14 -5.39 0.97
N ASN A 138 -29.19 -4.10 0.64
CA ASN A 138 -30.42 -3.29 0.59
C ASN A 138 -31.01 -3.13 -0.82
N GLY A 139 -30.62 -3.98 -1.77
CA GLY A 139 -31.28 -4.09 -3.09
C GLY A 139 -30.65 -3.26 -4.21
N TYR A 140 -29.55 -2.55 -3.96
CA TYR A 140 -28.83 -1.79 -4.98
C TYR A 140 -27.86 -2.65 -5.80
N TYR A 141 -28.33 -3.74 -6.42
CA TYR A 141 -27.50 -4.73 -7.11
C TYR A 141 -26.67 -4.21 -8.28
N LYS A 142 -26.99 -3.04 -8.82
CA LYS A 142 -26.23 -2.39 -9.88
C LYS A 142 -25.15 -1.42 -9.36
N PHE A 143 -25.08 -1.24 -8.04
CA PHE A 143 -24.06 -0.37 -7.45
C PHE A 143 -22.67 -0.96 -7.65
N ASN A 144 -21.67 -0.12 -7.92
CA ASN A 144 -20.27 -0.52 -8.09
C ASN A 144 -19.39 0.22 -7.08
N LYS A 145 -18.36 -0.46 -6.55
CA LYS A 145 -17.36 0.14 -5.67
C LYS A 145 -16.68 1.36 -6.30
N GLU A 146 -16.54 1.37 -7.62
CA GLU A 146 -15.95 2.48 -8.39
C GLU A 146 -16.75 3.78 -8.34
N TYR A 147 -18.02 3.72 -7.95
CA TYR A 147 -18.83 4.93 -7.74
C TYR A 147 -18.45 5.69 -6.47
N VAL A 148 -17.68 5.06 -5.57
CA VAL A 148 -17.18 5.69 -4.35
C VAL A 148 -15.79 6.24 -4.60
N HIS A 149 -15.68 7.55 -4.65
CA HIS A 149 -14.42 8.27 -4.84
C HIS A 149 -14.00 8.98 -3.55
N PHE A 150 -12.70 8.99 -3.30
CA PHE A 150 -12.14 9.79 -2.21
C PHE A 150 -11.29 10.92 -2.79
N ARG A 151 -11.52 12.13 -2.29
CA ARG A 151 -10.65 13.29 -2.52
C ARG A 151 -9.92 13.59 -1.23
N VAL A 152 -8.59 13.57 -1.27
CA VAL A 152 -7.74 13.86 -0.11
C VAL A 152 -7.05 15.20 -0.35
N ASP A 153 -7.22 16.13 0.59
CA ASP A 153 -6.56 17.42 0.61
C ASP A 153 -5.54 17.44 1.75
N ALA A 154 -4.27 17.35 1.41
CA ALA A 154 -3.15 17.37 2.34
C ALA A 154 -2.50 18.77 2.45
N THR A 155 -3.08 19.80 1.82
CA THR A 155 -2.52 21.17 1.81
C THR A 155 -2.85 21.99 3.07
N LEU A 156 -3.64 21.41 3.98
CA LEU A 156 -4.16 22.10 5.17
C LEU A 156 -3.10 22.44 6.24
N GLY A 157 -1.87 21.96 6.08
CA GLY A 157 -0.78 22.12 7.04
C GLY A 157 -0.93 21.25 8.30
N HIS A 158 0.07 21.27 9.18
CA HIS A 158 0.08 20.54 10.46
C HIS A 158 -0.16 19.01 10.33
N GLN A 159 0.26 18.40 9.20
CA GLN A 159 0.05 16.98 8.88
C GLN A 159 -1.42 16.55 9.00
N LEU A 160 -2.33 17.46 8.62
CA LEU A 160 -3.76 17.20 8.57
C LEU A 160 -4.25 17.04 7.13
N ALA A 161 -5.08 16.03 6.90
CA ALA A 161 -5.72 15.77 5.62
C ALA A 161 -7.24 15.92 5.74
N GLY A 162 -7.83 16.69 4.83
CA GLY A 162 -9.27 16.71 4.60
C GLY A 162 -9.65 15.55 3.68
N VAL A 163 -10.66 14.76 4.04
CA VAL A 163 -11.15 13.65 3.21
C VAL A 163 -12.55 13.96 2.73
N GLY A 164 -12.75 13.99 1.43
CA GLY A 164 -14.06 14.07 0.79
C GLY A 164 -14.44 12.69 0.23
N MET A 165 -15.51 12.08 0.72
CA MET A 165 -16.11 10.88 0.16
C MET A 165 -17.24 11.29 -0.77
N ILE A 166 -17.14 10.93 -2.05
CA ILE A 166 -18.08 11.32 -3.10
C ILE A 166 -18.66 10.05 -3.69
N VAL A 167 -19.98 9.89 -3.64
CA VAL A 167 -20.68 8.77 -4.24
C VAL A 167 -21.40 9.27 -5.49
N LYS A 168 -21.01 8.73 -6.64
CA LYS A 168 -21.58 9.03 -7.98
C LYS A 168 -22.04 7.73 -8.62
N GLN A 169 -23.24 7.74 -9.16
CA GLN A 169 -23.74 6.64 -9.99
C GLN A 169 -23.70 7.05 -11.45
#